data_4342225d3483d175d9af839e9aea7077
#
_entry.id   4342225d3483d175d9af839e9aea7077
#
_cell.length_a   1.000
_cell.length_b   1.000
_cell.length_c   1.000
_cell.angle_alpha   90.00
_cell.angle_beta   90.00
_cell.angle_gamma   90.00
#
_symmetry.space_group_name_H-M   'P 1'
#
loop_
_entity.id
_entity.type
_entity.pdbx_description
1 polymer ?
#
loop_
_entity_poly.entity_id
_entity_poly.type
_entity_poly.pdbx_seq_one_letter_code
_entity_poly.pdbx_strand_id
1 'polypeptide(L)'
;EYMRSQGLWDDAKDSEEKKLLAEIGKQEGKLKKGGISLNKAKEIALDLRKTRTKFRSLIAERTMLDSNTVEGQADNARFNALVTLCVLKQDKRTPVWENLKDYDDDGEQPWAAAAAGELASLIYEIDPNYDNSLEENKFLKAYNFANKENQLVNEDGHRIFVDEEDGHEYLIDENFRFVAYRTDEGYKNQDAEDRYFVNKEGKEVTEEGELVEDD
;
A
#
# COMPACT_ATOMS: atom_id res chain seq x y z
N GLU A 1 -10.69 -24.32 -10.97
CA GLU A 1 -10.87 -25.11 -12.22
C GLU A 1 -11.35 -24.20 -13.37
N TYR A 2 -12.39 -23.37 -13.17
CA TYR A 2 -12.93 -22.45 -14.16
C TYR A 2 -11.86 -21.49 -14.70
N MET A 3 -11.14 -20.77 -13.84
CA MET A 3 -10.09 -19.81 -14.25
C MET A 3 -8.98 -20.46 -15.09
N ARG A 4 -8.60 -21.70 -14.76
CA ARG A 4 -7.62 -22.46 -15.56
C ARG A 4 -8.17 -22.84 -16.93
N SER A 5 -9.45 -23.24 -17.00
CA SER A 5 -10.12 -23.59 -18.27
C SER A 5 -10.25 -22.38 -19.21
N GLN A 6 -10.31 -21.17 -18.67
CA GLN A 6 -10.37 -19.91 -19.42
C GLN A 6 -8.99 -19.31 -19.72
N GLY A 7 -7.90 -19.94 -19.26
CA GLY A 7 -6.54 -19.43 -19.42
C GLY A 7 -6.23 -18.16 -18.62
N LEU A 8 -7.07 -17.82 -17.64
CA LEU A 8 -6.93 -16.63 -16.79
C LEU A 8 -5.92 -16.85 -15.66
N TRP A 9 -5.75 -18.11 -15.23
CA TRP A 9 -4.80 -18.52 -14.19
C TRP A 9 -4.15 -19.85 -14.59
N ASP A 10 -2.84 -19.92 -14.55
CA ASP A 10 -2.07 -21.07 -15.01
C ASP A 10 -1.04 -21.57 -13.97
N ASP A 11 -0.34 -22.64 -14.31
CA ASP A 11 0.70 -23.22 -13.46
C ASP A 11 1.91 -22.28 -13.30
N ALA A 12 2.12 -21.33 -14.23
CA ALA A 12 3.18 -20.34 -14.11
C ALA A 12 2.87 -19.36 -12.99
N LYS A 13 1.63 -18.87 -12.88
CA LYS A 13 1.18 -18.01 -11.78
C LYS A 13 1.19 -18.73 -10.42
N ASP A 14 0.80 -20.00 -10.37
CA ASP A 14 0.93 -20.81 -9.15
C ASP A 14 2.40 -20.98 -8.74
N SER A 15 3.28 -21.14 -9.71
CA SER A 15 4.74 -21.25 -9.46
C SER A 15 5.31 -19.90 -8.98
N GLU A 16 4.84 -18.79 -9.54
CA GLU A 16 5.23 -17.43 -9.12
C GLU A 16 4.77 -17.15 -7.69
N GLU A 17 3.54 -17.47 -7.34
CA GLU A 17 3.01 -17.35 -5.97
C GLU A 17 3.91 -18.07 -4.97
N LYS A 18 4.26 -19.33 -5.26
CA LYS A 18 5.14 -20.14 -4.39
C LYS A 18 6.55 -19.55 -4.28
N LYS A 19 7.10 -19.01 -5.38
CA LYS A 19 8.42 -18.38 -5.39
C LYS A 19 8.43 -17.10 -4.54
N LEU A 20 7.41 -16.26 -4.69
CA LEU A 20 7.29 -15.02 -3.91
C LEU A 20 7.16 -15.34 -2.41
N LEU A 21 6.33 -16.31 -2.02
CA LEU A 21 6.20 -16.74 -0.63
C LEU A 21 7.52 -17.28 -0.06
N ALA A 22 8.24 -18.11 -0.83
CA ALA A 22 9.53 -18.64 -0.40
C ALA A 22 10.58 -17.53 -0.23
N GLU A 23 10.62 -16.55 -1.15
CA GLU A 23 11.53 -15.41 -1.06
C GLU A 23 11.19 -14.50 0.13
N ILE A 24 9.90 -14.22 0.39
CA ILE A 24 9.45 -13.49 1.59
C ILE A 24 9.98 -14.19 2.84
N GLY A 25 9.73 -15.49 3.01
CA GLY A 25 10.18 -16.24 4.18
C GLY A 25 11.70 -16.23 4.36
N LYS A 26 12.46 -16.32 3.25
CA LYS A 26 13.92 -16.25 3.25
C LYS A 26 14.44 -14.88 3.68
N GLN A 27 13.86 -13.79 3.16
CA GLN A 27 14.26 -12.42 3.48
C GLN A 27 13.89 -12.07 4.92
N GLU A 28 12.69 -12.42 5.39
CA GLU A 28 12.30 -12.28 6.81
C GLU A 28 13.26 -13.03 7.73
N GLY A 29 13.59 -14.27 7.39
CA GLY A 29 14.52 -15.07 8.17
C GLY A 29 15.91 -14.42 8.30
N LYS A 30 16.39 -13.73 7.24
CA LYS A 30 17.66 -12.99 7.29
C LYS A 30 17.57 -11.77 8.22
N LEU A 31 16.48 -11.00 8.15
CA LEU A 31 16.27 -9.84 9.04
C LEU A 31 16.16 -10.27 10.52
N LYS A 32 15.38 -11.31 10.81
CA LYS A 32 15.22 -11.87 12.17
C LYS A 32 16.52 -12.41 12.75
N LYS A 33 17.30 -13.10 11.92
CA LYS A 33 18.57 -13.67 12.37
C LYS A 33 19.60 -12.61 12.72
N GLY A 34 19.57 -11.47 12.04
CA GLY A 34 20.56 -10.40 12.20
C GLY A 34 21.98 -10.81 11.78
N GLY A 35 22.97 -10.09 12.32
CA GLY A 35 24.39 -10.39 12.04
C GLY A 35 24.89 -9.92 10.67
N ILE A 36 24.16 -9.02 10.01
CA ILE A 36 24.50 -8.38 8.74
C ILE A 36 24.67 -6.88 8.93
N SER A 37 25.40 -6.21 8.03
CA SER A 37 25.57 -4.75 8.09
C SER A 37 24.23 -4.03 7.95
N LEU A 38 24.12 -2.82 8.53
CA LEU A 38 22.91 -2.02 8.52
C LEU A 38 22.45 -1.72 7.07
N ASN A 39 23.38 -1.35 6.18
CA ASN A 39 23.07 -1.09 4.77
C ASN A 39 22.50 -2.33 4.08
N LYS A 40 23.11 -3.51 4.33
CA LYS A 40 22.60 -4.77 3.77
C LYS A 40 21.24 -5.16 4.33
N ALA A 41 20.98 -4.87 5.59
CA ALA A 41 19.67 -5.08 6.20
C ALA A 41 18.63 -4.11 5.62
N LYS A 42 18.98 -2.82 5.37
CA LYS A 42 18.12 -1.85 4.67
C LYS A 42 17.75 -2.35 3.27
N GLU A 43 18.72 -2.79 2.48
CA GLU A 43 18.46 -3.39 1.15
C GLU A 43 17.47 -4.57 1.23
N ILE A 44 17.72 -5.52 2.13
CA ILE A 44 16.82 -6.68 2.31
C ILE A 44 15.42 -6.24 2.72
N ALA A 45 15.27 -5.25 3.59
CA ALA A 45 13.96 -4.76 4.03
C ALA A 45 13.21 -4.06 2.87
N LEU A 46 13.90 -3.30 2.04
CA LEU A 46 13.31 -2.68 0.84
C LEU A 46 12.92 -3.72 -0.20
N ASP A 47 13.78 -4.70 -0.47
CA ASP A 47 13.49 -5.81 -1.37
C ASP A 47 12.30 -6.65 -0.87
N LEU A 48 12.20 -6.86 0.44
CA LEU A 48 11.07 -7.57 1.05
C LEU A 48 9.76 -6.80 0.86
N ARG A 49 9.76 -5.48 1.01
CA ARG A 49 8.59 -4.64 0.68
C ARG A 49 8.17 -4.82 -0.79
N LYS A 50 9.13 -4.75 -1.73
CA LYS A 50 8.87 -4.97 -3.17
C LYS A 50 8.27 -6.36 -3.42
N THR A 51 8.86 -7.40 -2.83
CA THR A 51 8.39 -8.78 -2.96
C THR A 51 6.97 -8.94 -2.43
N ARG A 52 6.64 -8.33 -1.27
CA ARG A 52 5.27 -8.34 -0.74
C ARG A 52 4.29 -7.58 -1.62
N THR A 53 4.69 -6.44 -2.17
CA THR A 53 3.84 -5.69 -3.11
C THR A 53 3.50 -6.54 -4.33
N LYS A 54 4.50 -7.20 -4.94
CA LYS A 54 4.29 -8.13 -6.06
C LYS A 54 3.37 -9.29 -5.66
N PHE A 55 3.59 -9.88 -4.50
CA PHE A 55 2.75 -10.95 -3.98
C PHE A 55 1.30 -10.47 -3.77
N ARG A 56 1.09 -9.30 -3.14
CA ARG A 56 -0.24 -8.71 -2.96
C ARG A 56 -0.94 -8.44 -4.29
N SER A 57 -0.20 -7.93 -5.30
CA SER A 57 -0.76 -7.70 -6.65
C SER A 57 -1.19 -8.99 -7.32
N LEU A 58 -0.39 -10.05 -7.19
CA LEU A 58 -0.74 -11.37 -7.73
C LEU A 58 -2.00 -11.96 -7.05
N ILE A 59 -2.09 -11.85 -5.72
CA ILE A 59 -3.27 -12.30 -4.96
C ILE A 59 -4.49 -11.44 -5.31
N ALA A 60 -4.34 -10.11 -5.46
CA ALA A 60 -5.42 -9.22 -5.86
C ALA A 60 -5.97 -9.58 -7.25
N GLU A 61 -5.08 -9.88 -8.21
CA GLU A 61 -5.47 -10.38 -9.53
C GLU A 61 -6.30 -11.66 -9.42
N ARG A 62 -5.83 -12.63 -8.63
CA ARG A 62 -6.57 -13.88 -8.38
C ARG A 62 -7.93 -13.60 -7.78
N THR A 63 -8.01 -12.77 -6.74
CA THR A 63 -9.26 -12.43 -6.05
C THR A 63 -10.24 -11.75 -7.01
N MET A 64 -9.75 -10.84 -7.88
CA MET A 64 -10.58 -10.20 -8.89
C MET A 64 -11.15 -11.20 -9.89
N LEU A 65 -10.38 -12.20 -10.29
CA LEU A 65 -10.85 -13.29 -11.16
C LEU A 65 -11.86 -14.19 -10.44
N ASP A 66 -11.61 -14.52 -9.17
CA ASP A 66 -12.51 -15.33 -8.34
C ASP A 66 -13.87 -14.63 -8.14
N SER A 67 -13.90 -13.30 -7.98
CA SER A 67 -15.13 -12.53 -7.79
C SER A 67 -16.11 -12.63 -8.97
N ASN A 68 -15.60 -12.96 -10.17
CA ASN A 68 -16.43 -13.18 -11.37
C ASN A 68 -16.96 -14.61 -11.51
N THR A 69 -16.58 -15.52 -10.61
CA THR A 69 -17.13 -16.88 -10.57
C THR A 69 -18.49 -16.90 -9.90
N VAL A 70 -19.24 -17.98 -10.09
CA VAL A 70 -20.55 -18.16 -9.42
C VAL A 70 -20.38 -18.16 -7.90
N GLU A 71 -19.35 -18.83 -7.41
CA GLU A 71 -19.02 -18.89 -5.98
C GLU A 71 -18.66 -17.50 -5.46
N GLY A 72 -17.80 -16.74 -6.17
CA GLY A 72 -17.42 -15.39 -5.78
C GLY A 72 -18.60 -14.41 -5.78
N GLN A 73 -19.50 -14.51 -6.77
CA GLN A 73 -20.72 -13.73 -6.80
C GLN A 73 -21.65 -14.09 -5.63
N ALA A 74 -21.76 -15.37 -5.28
CA ALA A 74 -22.53 -15.80 -4.12
C ALA A 74 -21.95 -15.30 -2.80
N ASP A 75 -20.62 -15.33 -2.65
CA ASP A 75 -19.93 -14.79 -1.47
C ASP A 75 -20.08 -13.27 -1.35
N ASN A 76 -19.98 -12.54 -2.47
CA ASN A 76 -20.26 -11.10 -2.50
C ASN A 76 -21.71 -10.79 -2.11
N ALA A 77 -22.68 -11.51 -2.67
CA ALA A 77 -24.10 -11.34 -2.32
C ALA A 77 -24.36 -11.64 -0.83
N ARG A 78 -23.72 -12.68 -0.30
CA ARG A 78 -23.77 -13.00 1.13
C ARG A 78 -23.18 -11.88 1.99
N PHE A 79 -22.01 -11.35 1.61
CA PHE A 79 -21.39 -10.27 2.33
C PHE A 79 -22.26 -9.00 2.31
N ASN A 80 -22.79 -8.60 1.16
CA ASN A 80 -23.69 -7.46 1.02
C ASN A 80 -24.95 -7.62 1.89
N ALA A 81 -25.51 -8.82 1.95
CA ALA A 81 -26.63 -9.11 2.85
C ALA A 81 -26.23 -8.96 4.33
N LEU A 82 -25.02 -9.39 4.72
CA LEU A 82 -24.53 -9.19 6.07
C LEU A 82 -24.36 -7.70 6.39
N VAL A 83 -23.79 -6.88 5.47
CA VAL A 83 -23.67 -5.43 5.66
C VAL A 83 -25.05 -4.82 5.90
N THR A 84 -26.04 -5.14 5.04
CA THR A 84 -27.40 -4.62 5.15
C THR A 84 -28.04 -4.94 6.52
N LEU A 85 -27.78 -6.13 7.05
CA LEU A 85 -28.39 -6.57 8.32
C LEU A 85 -27.62 -6.13 9.56
N CYS A 86 -26.30 -6.00 9.47
CA CYS A 86 -25.45 -5.76 10.64
C CYS A 86 -25.11 -4.30 10.89
N VAL A 87 -25.23 -3.43 9.88
CA VAL A 87 -24.98 -2.00 10.04
C VAL A 87 -26.23 -1.33 10.59
N LEU A 88 -26.11 -0.83 11.82
CA LEU A 88 -27.22 -0.25 12.55
C LEU A 88 -27.05 1.28 12.70
N LYS A 89 -28.18 2.00 12.82
CA LYS A 89 -28.18 3.41 13.20
C LYS A 89 -27.68 3.60 14.64
N GLN A 90 -27.47 4.83 15.06
CA GLN A 90 -26.97 5.17 16.41
C GLN A 90 -27.81 4.60 17.56
N ASP A 91 -29.09 4.30 17.32
CA ASP A 91 -29.98 3.67 18.29
C ASP A 91 -29.61 2.19 18.57
N LYS A 92 -28.67 1.63 17.81
CA LYS A 92 -28.18 0.22 17.90
C LYS A 92 -29.28 -0.82 17.74
N ARG A 93 -30.37 -0.48 17.07
CA ARG A 93 -31.54 -1.36 16.86
C ARG A 93 -32.05 -1.31 15.44
N THR A 94 -32.08 -0.13 14.84
CA THR A 94 -32.65 0.07 13.51
C THR A 94 -31.57 -0.13 12.45
N PRO A 95 -31.73 -1.06 11.48
CA PRO A 95 -30.82 -1.16 10.35
C PRO A 95 -30.73 0.16 9.59
N VAL A 96 -29.57 0.43 9.01
CA VAL A 96 -29.37 1.61 8.15
C VAL A 96 -30.16 1.44 6.86
N TRP A 97 -30.13 0.26 6.27
CA TRP A 97 -30.85 -0.11 5.05
C TRP A 97 -31.98 -1.09 5.37
N GLU A 98 -33.13 -0.90 4.75
CA GLU A 98 -34.28 -1.78 4.95
C GLU A 98 -34.15 -3.10 4.17
N ASN A 99 -33.42 -3.06 3.06
CA ASN A 99 -33.20 -4.20 2.19
C ASN A 99 -31.89 -4.05 1.40
N LEU A 100 -31.50 -5.10 0.68
CA LEU A 100 -30.27 -5.15 -0.11
C LEU A 100 -30.25 -4.10 -1.22
N LYS A 101 -31.38 -3.77 -1.82
CA LYS A 101 -31.45 -2.79 -2.90
C LYS A 101 -31.11 -1.38 -2.38
N ASP A 102 -31.57 -1.02 -1.18
CA ASP A 102 -31.24 0.27 -0.57
C ASP A 102 -29.73 0.37 -0.30
N TYR A 103 -29.09 -0.74 0.09
CA TYR A 103 -27.64 -0.82 0.23
C TYR A 103 -26.93 -0.70 -1.13
N ASP A 104 -27.41 -1.37 -2.17
CA ASP A 104 -26.81 -1.29 -3.52
C ASP A 104 -26.89 0.15 -4.08
N ASP A 105 -27.99 0.87 -3.81
CA ASP A 105 -28.15 2.27 -4.24
C ASP A 105 -27.16 3.22 -3.50
N ASP A 106 -26.80 2.90 -2.25
CA ASP A 106 -25.87 3.67 -1.42
C ASP A 106 -24.43 3.16 -1.43
N GLY A 107 -24.18 1.98 -1.98
CA GLY A 107 -22.92 1.23 -1.83
C GLY A 107 -21.66 1.96 -2.28
N GLU A 108 -21.77 2.88 -3.24
CA GLU A 108 -20.68 3.74 -3.71
C GLU A 108 -20.41 4.95 -2.80
N GLN A 109 -21.27 5.21 -1.82
CA GLN A 109 -21.07 6.31 -0.88
C GLN A 109 -19.88 6.02 0.06
N PRO A 110 -18.98 7.00 0.31
CA PRO A 110 -17.81 6.79 1.16
C PRO A 110 -18.13 6.24 2.55
N TRP A 111 -19.24 6.67 3.15
CA TRP A 111 -19.66 6.20 4.47
C TRP A 111 -20.16 4.74 4.45
N ALA A 112 -20.85 4.32 3.37
CA ALA A 112 -21.32 2.95 3.21
C ALA A 112 -20.14 2.00 2.98
N ALA A 113 -19.19 2.40 2.13
CA ALA A 113 -17.94 1.67 1.93
C ALA A 113 -17.12 1.55 3.23
N ALA A 114 -17.04 2.62 4.03
CA ALA A 114 -16.38 2.58 5.33
C ALA A 114 -17.07 1.61 6.30
N ALA A 115 -18.40 1.63 6.38
CA ALA A 115 -19.16 0.70 7.23
C ALA A 115 -18.99 -0.77 6.80
N ALA A 116 -18.99 -1.04 5.49
CA ALA A 116 -18.69 -2.36 4.95
C ALA A 116 -17.25 -2.80 5.28
N GLY A 117 -16.28 -1.89 5.18
CA GLY A 117 -14.89 -2.13 5.54
C GLY A 117 -14.70 -2.49 7.02
N GLU A 118 -15.36 -1.77 7.93
CA GLU A 118 -15.36 -2.09 9.37
C GLU A 118 -15.98 -3.47 9.64
N LEU A 119 -17.10 -3.79 9.01
CA LEU A 119 -17.71 -5.11 9.15
C LEU A 119 -16.80 -6.21 8.59
N ALA A 120 -16.17 -5.98 7.43
CA ALA A 120 -15.20 -6.93 6.87
C ALA A 120 -14.04 -7.16 7.84
N SER A 121 -13.51 -6.09 8.45
CA SER A 121 -12.43 -6.19 9.43
C SER A 121 -12.82 -7.03 10.64
N LEU A 122 -14.06 -6.92 11.12
CA LEU A 122 -14.59 -7.74 12.21
C LEU A 122 -14.79 -9.21 11.81
N ILE A 123 -15.39 -9.47 10.65
CA ILE A 123 -15.69 -10.83 10.19
C ILE A 123 -14.43 -11.61 9.85
N TYR A 124 -13.48 -10.96 9.19
CA TYR A 124 -12.23 -11.57 8.72
C TYR A 124 -11.07 -11.40 9.68
N GLU A 125 -11.31 -10.84 10.88
CA GLU A 125 -10.29 -10.58 11.91
C GLU A 125 -9.06 -9.85 11.35
N ILE A 126 -9.31 -8.84 10.48
CA ILE A 126 -8.23 -8.06 9.86
C ILE A 126 -7.61 -7.17 10.92
N ASP A 127 -6.33 -7.40 11.21
CA ASP A 127 -5.57 -6.51 12.10
C ASP A 127 -5.23 -5.19 11.37
N PRO A 128 -5.77 -4.04 11.79
CA PRO A 128 -5.46 -2.75 11.17
C PRO A 128 -3.97 -2.37 11.32
N ASN A 129 -3.28 -2.99 12.29
CA ASN A 129 -1.85 -2.79 12.53
C ASN A 129 -0.97 -3.87 11.89
N TYR A 130 -1.53 -4.74 11.05
CA TYR A 130 -0.78 -5.83 10.43
C TYR A 130 0.52 -5.37 9.78
N ASP A 131 0.49 -4.29 9.02
CA ASP A 131 1.68 -3.75 8.36
C ASP A 131 2.76 -3.32 9.36
N ASN A 132 2.39 -2.87 10.56
CA ASN A 132 3.34 -2.56 11.63
C ASN A 132 4.01 -3.81 12.22
N SER A 133 3.38 -4.96 12.07
CA SER A 133 3.89 -6.26 12.56
C SER A 133 4.91 -6.91 11.62
N LEU A 134 5.01 -6.42 10.37
CA LEU A 134 5.93 -6.96 9.37
C LEU A 134 7.39 -6.69 9.73
N GLU A 135 8.26 -7.66 9.52
CA GLU A 135 9.66 -7.59 9.96
C GLU A 135 10.44 -6.46 9.27
N GLU A 136 10.19 -6.23 7.99
CA GLU A 136 10.77 -5.11 7.24
C GLU A 136 10.34 -3.76 7.82
N ASN A 137 9.07 -3.62 8.18
CA ASN A 137 8.55 -2.36 8.72
C ASN A 137 9.04 -2.11 10.15
N LYS A 138 9.13 -3.16 10.97
CA LYS A 138 9.77 -3.09 12.29
C LYS A 138 11.22 -2.66 12.17
N PHE A 139 11.97 -3.28 11.25
CA PHE A 139 13.37 -2.95 11.02
C PHE A 139 13.52 -1.50 10.56
N LEU A 140 12.81 -1.11 9.50
CA LEU A 140 12.92 0.24 8.92
C LEU A 140 12.58 1.33 9.94
N LYS A 141 11.56 1.11 10.78
CA LYS A 141 11.23 2.04 11.87
C LYS A 141 12.26 2.05 13.01
N ALA A 142 12.75 0.89 13.41
CA ALA A 142 13.73 0.78 14.50
C ALA A 142 15.04 1.53 14.17
N TYR A 143 15.39 1.64 12.89
CA TYR A 143 16.59 2.33 12.44
C TYR A 143 16.31 3.68 11.75
N ASN A 144 15.11 4.25 11.95
CA ASN A 144 14.69 5.55 11.40
C ASN A 144 14.75 5.67 9.86
N PHE A 145 14.59 4.56 9.14
CA PHE A 145 14.42 4.55 7.69
C PHE A 145 12.96 4.68 7.26
N ALA A 146 12.03 4.59 8.20
CA ALA A 146 10.61 4.83 7.97
C ALA A 146 9.98 5.54 9.18
N ASN A 147 8.96 6.35 8.90
CA ASN A 147 8.16 7.02 9.93
C ASN A 147 7.10 6.06 10.55
N LYS A 148 6.27 6.60 11.46
CA LYS A 148 5.23 5.80 12.15
C LYS A 148 4.20 5.21 11.20
N GLU A 149 3.95 5.86 10.08
CA GLU A 149 3.02 5.47 9.01
C GLU A 149 3.67 4.50 8.00
N ASN A 150 4.87 3.97 8.28
CA ASN A 150 5.65 3.10 7.40
C ASN A 150 6.12 3.75 6.08
N GLN A 151 6.10 5.08 5.97
CA GLN A 151 6.62 5.80 4.82
C GLN A 151 8.14 5.93 4.96
N LEU A 152 8.88 5.72 3.88
CA LEU A 152 10.32 5.86 3.87
C LEU A 152 10.73 7.31 4.13
N VAL A 153 11.78 7.49 4.92
CA VAL A 153 12.34 8.80 5.25
C VAL A 153 13.87 8.79 5.11
N ASN A 154 14.44 9.95 4.82
CA ASN A 154 15.89 10.16 4.86
C ASN A 154 16.39 10.33 6.30
N GLU A 155 17.69 10.59 6.46
CA GLU A 155 18.32 10.78 7.78
C GLU A 155 17.73 11.96 8.57
N ASP A 156 17.20 12.95 7.88
CA ASP A 156 16.57 14.13 8.46
C ASP A 156 15.09 13.95 8.77
N GLY A 157 14.53 12.77 8.44
CA GLY A 157 13.13 12.43 8.69
C GLY A 157 12.16 12.87 7.60
N HIS A 158 12.65 13.39 6.46
CA HIS A 158 11.81 13.77 5.34
C HIS A 158 11.43 12.57 4.49
N ARG A 159 10.21 12.58 3.97
CA ARG A 159 9.69 11.51 3.12
C ARG A 159 10.48 11.40 1.84
N ILE A 160 10.79 10.17 1.46
CA ILE A 160 11.50 9.86 0.23
C ILE A 160 10.74 8.84 -0.62
N PHE A 161 10.92 8.96 -1.93
CA PHE A 161 10.63 7.92 -2.91
C PHE A 161 11.96 7.34 -3.38
N VAL A 162 12.06 6.01 -3.41
CA VAL A 162 13.23 5.31 -3.93
C VAL A 162 12.88 4.78 -5.31
N ASP A 163 13.54 5.28 -6.34
CA ASP A 163 13.34 4.79 -7.70
C ASP A 163 13.82 3.34 -7.82
N GLU A 164 13.02 2.49 -8.44
CA GLU A 164 13.33 1.08 -8.55
C GLU A 164 14.40 0.76 -9.60
N GLU A 165 14.58 1.65 -10.59
CA GLU A 165 15.49 1.42 -11.70
C GLU A 165 16.94 1.74 -11.32
N ASP A 166 17.16 2.85 -10.64
CA ASP A 166 18.51 3.35 -10.31
C ASP A 166 18.80 3.38 -8.79
N GLY A 167 17.78 3.19 -7.96
CA GLY A 167 17.89 3.25 -6.50
C GLY A 167 18.04 4.67 -5.95
N HIS A 168 17.82 5.71 -6.76
CA HIS A 168 17.93 7.09 -6.33
C HIS A 168 16.82 7.48 -5.36
N GLU A 169 17.17 8.25 -4.31
CA GLU A 169 16.23 8.73 -3.31
C GLU A 169 15.79 10.15 -3.66
N TYR A 170 14.51 10.34 -3.96
CA TYR A 170 13.90 11.64 -4.22
C TYR A 170 13.09 12.07 -3.00
N LEU A 171 13.22 13.33 -2.60
CA LEU A 171 12.31 13.90 -1.62
C LEU A 171 10.91 14.03 -2.21
N ILE A 172 9.89 13.75 -1.41
CA ILE A 172 8.49 13.87 -1.82
C ILE A 172 7.65 14.60 -0.77
N ASP A 173 6.61 15.30 -1.22
CA ASP A 173 5.62 15.92 -0.36
C ASP A 173 4.49 14.96 0.04
N GLU A 174 3.47 15.49 0.71
CA GLU A 174 2.29 14.71 1.13
C GLU A 174 1.47 14.17 -0.04
N ASN A 175 1.55 14.84 -1.20
CA ASN A 175 0.86 14.44 -2.43
C ASN A 175 1.75 13.59 -3.37
N PHE A 176 2.90 13.08 -2.88
CA PHE A 176 3.86 12.30 -3.65
C PHE A 176 4.50 13.05 -4.82
N ARG A 177 4.56 14.38 -4.77
CA ARG A 177 5.28 15.19 -5.76
C ARG A 177 6.74 15.30 -5.34
N PHE A 178 7.66 15.25 -6.30
CA PHE A 178 9.08 15.45 -6.03
C PHE A 178 9.34 16.89 -5.59
N VAL A 179 10.15 17.06 -4.53
CA VAL A 179 10.49 18.33 -3.97
C VAL A 179 12.00 18.49 -3.82
N ALA A 180 12.48 19.71 -3.88
CA ALA A 180 13.82 20.09 -3.46
C ALA A 180 13.72 21.29 -2.51
N TYR A 181 14.79 21.50 -1.76
CA TYR A 181 14.90 22.59 -0.80
C TYR A 181 16.18 23.35 -1.11
N ARG A 182 16.14 24.68 -1.01
CA ARG A 182 17.29 25.56 -1.23
C ARG A 182 17.83 26.05 0.09
N THR A 183 19.13 26.35 0.12
CA THR A 183 19.80 27.09 1.19
C THR A 183 20.51 28.31 0.59
N ASP A 184 20.90 29.25 1.44
CA ASP A 184 21.72 30.42 1.04
C ASP A 184 23.03 30.00 0.38
N GLU A 185 23.52 28.80 0.62
CA GLU A 185 24.72 28.22 0.04
C GLU A 185 24.46 27.39 -1.23
N GLY A 186 23.21 27.35 -1.71
CA GLY A 186 22.81 26.56 -2.87
C GLY A 186 22.59 25.07 -2.60
N TYR A 187 22.72 24.62 -1.36
CA TYR A 187 22.43 23.26 -0.95
C TYR A 187 20.93 23.05 -0.72
N LYS A 188 20.50 21.82 -0.69
CA LYS A 188 19.10 21.47 -0.41
C LYS A 188 18.82 21.67 1.08
N ASN A 189 17.84 22.52 1.39
CA ASN A 189 17.36 22.80 2.73
C ASN A 189 15.94 22.22 2.91
N GLN A 190 15.51 22.12 4.14
CA GLN A 190 14.30 21.45 4.52
C GLN A 190 13.23 22.38 5.06
N ASP A 191 13.53 23.67 5.17
CA ASP A 191 12.55 24.67 5.56
C ASP A 191 11.49 24.83 4.48
N ALA A 192 10.22 24.85 4.89
CA ALA A 192 9.09 24.87 3.96
C ALA A 192 9.06 26.11 3.05
N GLU A 193 9.66 27.22 3.49
CA GLU A 193 9.75 28.46 2.72
C GLU A 193 10.69 28.35 1.51
N ASP A 194 11.71 27.48 1.62
CA ASP A 194 12.69 27.26 0.56
C ASP A 194 12.34 26.06 -0.35
N ARG A 195 11.15 25.48 -0.16
CA ARG A 195 10.70 24.30 -0.90
C ARG A 195 10.25 24.65 -2.31
N TYR A 196 10.67 23.85 -3.27
CA TYR A 196 10.21 23.91 -4.66
C TYR A 196 10.07 22.49 -5.24
N PHE A 197 9.25 22.34 -6.27
CA PHE A 197 9.05 21.04 -6.91
C PHE A 197 10.10 20.79 -7.98
N VAL A 198 10.49 19.53 -8.13
CA VAL A 198 11.43 19.08 -9.16
C VAL A 198 10.90 17.83 -9.86
N ASN A 199 11.26 17.65 -11.13
CA ASN A 199 11.04 16.39 -11.82
C ASN A 199 12.15 15.38 -11.50
N LYS A 200 12.08 14.16 -12.09
CA LYS A 200 13.10 13.11 -11.89
C LYS A 200 14.50 13.54 -12.33
N GLU A 201 14.62 14.43 -13.29
CA GLU A 201 15.90 14.98 -13.76
C GLU A 201 16.44 16.10 -12.85
N GLY A 202 15.71 16.45 -11.78
CA GLY A 202 16.10 17.49 -10.84
C GLY A 202 15.85 18.92 -11.33
N LYS A 203 15.10 19.10 -12.44
CA LYS A 203 14.70 20.42 -12.94
C LYS A 203 13.49 20.93 -12.18
N GLU A 204 13.45 22.24 -11.94
CA GLU A 204 12.32 22.89 -11.28
C GLU A 204 11.05 22.79 -12.12
N VAL A 205 9.94 22.46 -11.46
CA VAL A 205 8.61 22.35 -12.07
C VAL A 205 7.58 23.09 -11.23
N THR A 206 6.47 23.50 -11.87
CA THR A 206 5.32 24.07 -11.17
C THR A 206 4.60 22.99 -10.35
N GLU A 207 3.61 23.39 -9.55
CA GLU A 207 2.73 22.46 -8.82
C GLU A 207 2.02 21.46 -9.75
N GLU A 208 1.75 21.87 -10.99
CA GLU A 208 1.12 21.07 -12.04
C GLU A 208 2.10 20.17 -12.79
N GLY A 209 3.43 20.30 -12.52
CA GLY A 209 4.49 19.51 -13.13
C GLY A 209 5.05 20.08 -14.42
N GLU A 210 4.73 21.31 -14.78
CA GLU A 210 5.30 22.01 -15.95
C GLU A 210 6.71 22.56 -15.59
N LEU A 211 7.63 22.52 -16.56
CA LEU A 211 8.97 23.07 -16.35
C LEU A 211 8.89 24.59 -16.12
N VAL A 212 9.58 25.05 -15.10
CA VAL A 212 9.80 26.49 -14.88
C VAL A 212 10.89 26.93 -15.86
N GLU A 213 10.54 27.83 -16.80
CA GLU A 213 11.53 28.41 -17.70
C GLU A 213 12.40 29.40 -16.92
N ASP A 214 13.72 29.22 -17.00
CA ASP A 214 14.68 30.20 -16.48
C ASP A 214 14.60 31.46 -17.36
N ASP A 215 14.17 32.59 -16.79
CA ASP A 215 14.20 33.92 -17.42
C ASP A 215 15.65 34.46 -17.64
#